data_64d6322d12e12372a8583fc5e1d7901f
#
_entry.id   64d6322d12e12372a8583fc5e1d7901f
#
_cell.length_a   1.000
_cell.length_b   1.000
_cell.length_c   1.000
_cell.angle_alpha   90.00
_cell.angle_beta   90.00
_cell.angle_gamma   90.00
#
_symmetry.space_group_name_H-M   'P 1'
#
loop_
_entity.id
_entity.type
_entity.pdbx_description
1 polymer ?
#
loop_
_entity_poly.entity_id
_entity_poly.type
_entity_poly.pdbx_seq_one_letter_code
_entity_poly.pdbx_strand_id
1 'polypeptide(L)'
;MLLKDATHRLEWVTQSLRDADCEVVHFSGSLMEMEAAIASEAPDVIMIDTESPSRDTLEHVCLYSQLCPRPVVMFTEDGDTEKLRRAVRAGVAAYVVAGLSAERVRPILEAAIARHEVQNELAQELSQTKTALRDKGAIDEAKHLLIKKGLSEEEAYRQLRKQAMDAGISVADTARILLNSGKRPGPI
;
A
#
# COMPACT_ATOMS: atom_id res chain seq x y z
N MET A 1 13.65 10.72 -5.31
CA MET A 1 13.41 10.57 -6.77
C MET A 1 12.48 11.67 -7.24
N LEU A 2 12.74 12.29 -8.36
CA LEU A 2 11.96 13.40 -8.91
C LEU A 2 11.45 13.04 -10.31
N LEU A 3 10.13 13.07 -10.52
CA LEU A 3 9.48 12.98 -11.82
C LEU A 3 9.06 14.39 -12.24
N LYS A 4 9.33 14.78 -13.50
CA LYS A 4 9.10 16.12 -13.97
C LYS A 4 8.48 16.19 -15.37
N ASP A 5 7.58 17.15 -15.53
CA ASP A 5 6.91 17.49 -16.79
C ASP A 5 7.52 18.74 -17.50
N ALA A 6 8.24 19.61 -16.78
CA ALA A 6 8.81 20.86 -17.30
C ALA A 6 10.29 21.08 -16.96
N THR A 7 11.13 21.35 -17.97
CA THR A 7 12.59 21.44 -17.85
C THR A 7 13.12 22.63 -17.05
N HIS A 8 12.37 23.72 -16.96
CA HIS A 8 12.86 25.00 -16.42
C HIS A 8 12.96 25.07 -14.88
N ARG A 9 12.21 24.25 -14.13
CA ARG A 9 12.19 24.27 -12.65
C ARG A 9 13.16 23.28 -12.01
N LEU A 10 13.76 22.42 -12.83
CA LEU A 10 14.52 21.26 -12.38
C LEU A 10 15.76 21.63 -11.55
N GLU A 11 16.57 22.55 -12.06
CA GLU A 11 17.81 22.93 -11.38
C GLU A 11 17.54 23.52 -10.00
N TRP A 12 16.54 24.38 -9.91
CA TRP A 12 16.15 24.99 -8.65
C TRP A 12 15.55 23.98 -7.65
N VAL A 13 14.67 23.10 -8.13
CA VAL A 13 14.10 22.03 -7.28
C VAL A 13 15.21 21.10 -6.78
N THR A 14 16.11 20.69 -7.65
CA THR A 14 17.25 19.84 -7.31
C THR A 14 18.16 20.51 -6.28
N GLN A 15 18.43 21.81 -6.45
CA GLN A 15 19.23 22.56 -5.49
C GLN A 15 18.52 22.68 -4.14
N SER A 16 17.23 22.98 -4.13
CA SER A 16 16.43 23.05 -2.89
C SER A 16 16.41 21.74 -2.12
N LEU A 17 16.37 20.61 -2.82
CA LEU A 17 16.43 19.28 -2.21
C LEU A 17 17.82 18.98 -1.63
N ARG A 18 18.88 19.35 -2.33
CA ARG A 18 20.27 19.23 -1.84
C ARG A 18 20.52 20.09 -0.61
N ASP A 19 20.01 21.33 -0.62
CA ASP A 19 20.08 22.23 0.54
C ASP A 19 19.31 21.69 1.77
N ALA A 20 18.37 20.77 1.53
CA ALA A 20 17.65 20.03 2.55
C ALA A 20 18.28 18.68 2.92
N ASP A 21 19.55 18.45 2.57
CA ASP A 21 20.29 17.19 2.78
C ASP A 21 19.63 15.95 2.13
N CYS A 22 18.91 16.14 1.03
CA CYS A 22 18.32 15.06 0.27
C CYS A 22 19.22 14.62 -0.87
N GLU A 23 19.51 13.33 -0.97
CA GLU A 23 20.14 12.76 -2.17
C GLU A 23 19.09 12.67 -3.29
N VAL A 24 19.36 13.35 -4.41
CA VAL A 24 18.42 13.42 -5.53
C VAL A 24 18.83 12.43 -6.59
N VAL A 25 18.07 11.35 -6.72
CA VAL A 25 18.11 10.48 -7.89
C VAL A 25 17.17 11.07 -8.93
N HIS A 26 17.78 11.64 -9.95
CA HIS A 26 17.08 12.41 -10.98
C HIS A 26 16.45 11.50 -12.00
N PHE A 27 15.17 11.72 -12.27
CA PHE A 27 14.45 11.01 -13.30
C PHE A 27 13.64 11.98 -14.17
N SER A 28 13.94 11.98 -15.48
CA SER A 28 13.13 12.68 -16.48
C SER A 28 12.70 11.66 -17.53
N GLY A 29 11.48 11.19 -17.50
CA GLY A 29 11.08 10.18 -18.44
C GLY A 29 9.61 9.84 -18.37
N SER A 30 9.24 8.83 -19.12
CA SER A 30 7.90 8.28 -19.09
C SER A 30 7.60 7.61 -17.73
N LEU A 31 6.34 7.53 -17.38
CA LEU A 31 5.90 6.81 -16.17
C LEU A 31 6.37 5.35 -16.14
N MET A 32 6.62 4.75 -17.31
CA MET A 32 7.13 3.38 -17.44
C MET A 32 8.60 3.25 -17.00
N GLU A 33 9.40 4.29 -17.19
CA GLU A 33 10.79 4.35 -16.70
C GLU A 33 10.84 4.61 -15.18
N MET A 34 9.80 5.22 -14.62
CA MET A 34 9.66 5.45 -13.18
C MET A 34 9.65 4.13 -12.40
N GLU A 35 8.98 3.10 -12.90
CA GLU A 35 8.92 1.79 -12.27
C GLU A 35 10.33 1.15 -12.16
N ALA A 36 11.07 1.17 -13.24
CA ALA A 36 12.44 0.67 -13.25
C ALA A 36 13.35 1.46 -12.30
N ALA A 37 13.21 2.80 -12.27
CA ALA A 37 13.98 3.66 -11.38
C ALA A 37 13.62 3.45 -9.89
N ILE A 38 12.34 3.26 -9.55
CA ILE A 38 11.92 2.92 -8.19
C ILE A 38 12.53 1.59 -7.74
N ALA A 39 12.55 0.60 -8.64
CA ALA A 39 13.10 -0.72 -8.33
C ALA A 39 14.63 -0.70 -8.18
N SER A 40 15.35 0.07 -9.01
CA SER A 40 16.82 0.14 -8.97
C SER A 40 17.35 1.01 -7.84
N GLU A 41 16.73 2.17 -7.62
CA GLU A 41 17.24 3.18 -6.69
C GLU A 41 16.61 3.11 -5.29
N ALA A 42 15.50 2.38 -5.15
CA ALA A 42 14.77 2.22 -3.88
C ALA A 42 14.60 3.53 -3.07
N PRO A 43 14.06 4.61 -3.66
CA PRO A 43 14.03 5.93 -3.03
C PRO A 43 13.14 5.93 -1.77
N ASP A 44 13.47 6.75 -0.78
CA ASP A 44 12.66 6.91 0.43
C ASP A 44 11.38 7.74 0.17
N VAL A 45 11.45 8.67 -0.80
CA VAL A 45 10.33 9.55 -1.19
C VAL A 45 10.28 9.69 -2.70
N ILE A 46 9.07 9.67 -3.25
CA ILE A 46 8.81 10.00 -4.65
C ILE A 46 8.26 11.42 -4.70
N MET A 47 8.94 12.29 -5.42
CA MET A 47 8.50 13.66 -5.63
C MET A 47 8.06 13.84 -7.08
N ILE A 48 6.89 14.41 -7.28
CA ILE A 48 6.31 14.72 -8.59
C ILE A 48 6.16 16.24 -8.69
N ASP A 49 6.79 16.85 -9.67
CA ASP A 49 6.63 18.27 -10.00
C ASP A 49 5.94 18.39 -11.36
N THR A 50 4.74 18.93 -11.39
CA THR A 50 3.93 19.06 -12.62
C THR A 50 3.11 20.35 -12.58
N GLU A 51 2.91 21.00 -13.71
CA GLU A 51 2.05 22.18 -13.78
C GLU A 51 0.60 21.82 -13.40
N SER A 52 0.10 20.71 -13.95
CA SER A 52 -1.24 20.19 -13.66
C SER A 52 -1.24 18.68 -13.83
N PRO A 53 -1.57 17.93 -12.76
CA PRO A 53 -1.57 16.48 -12.85
C PRO A 53 -2.66 16.00 -13.81
N SER A 54 -2.25 15.21 -14.81
CA SER A 54 -3.16 14.54 -15.72
C SER A 54 -3.88 13.38 -15.01
N ARG A 55 -4.95 12.88 -15.63
CA ARG A 55 -5.62 11.67 -15.16
C ARG A 55 -4.66 10.47 -15.15
N ASP A 56 -3.88 10.32 -16.21
CA ASP A 56 -2.92 9.23 -16.36
C ASP A 56 -1.85 9.30 -15.27
N THR A 57 -1.34 10.49 -14.94
CA THR A 57 -0.39 10.69 -13.84
C THR A 57 -0.99 10.19 -12.52
N LEU A 58 -2.24 10.53 -12.20
CA LEU A 58 -2.89 10.11 -10.97
C LEU A 58 -3.20 8.61 -10.94
N GLU A 59 -3.57 8.01 -12.06
CA GLU A 59 -3.78 6.56 -12.18
C GLU A 59 -2.48 5.79 -11.93
N HIS A 60 -1.34 6.25 -12.47
CA HIS A 60 -0.03 5.66 -12.21
C HIS A 60 0.41 5.82 -10.75
N VAL A 61 0.20 6.99 -10.16
CA VAL A 61 0.47 7.20 -8.72
C VAL A 61 -0.32 6.19 -7.87
N CYS A 62 -1.59 5.95 -8.22
CA CYS A 62 -2.42 4.97 -7.53
C CYS A 62 -1.84 3.55 -7.61
N LEU A 63 -1.37 3.13 -8.79
CA LEU A 63 -0.73 1.83 -9.00
C LEU A 63 0.57 1.72 -8.18
N TYR A 64 1.42 2.73 -8.21
CA TYR A 64 2.69 2.72 -7.48
C TYR A 64 2.52 2.75 -5.97
N SER A 65 1.56 3.50 -5.45
CA SER A 65 1.26 3.52 -4.02
C SER A 65 0.82 2.15 -3.49
N GLN A 66 0.27 1.29 -4.36
CA GLN A 66 -0.11 -0.08 -4.01
C GLN A 66 1.04 -1.08 -4.14
N LEU A 67 1.91 -0.90 -5.12
CA LEU A 67 3.02 -1.82 -5.43
C LEU A 67 4.27 -1.54 -4.61
N CYS A 68 4.56 -0.26 -4.38
CA CYS A 68 5.70 0.22 -3.61
C CYS A 68 5.21 1.20 -2.56
N PRO A 69 5.16 0.82 -1.28
CA PRO A 69 4.70 1.69 -0.20
C PRO A 69 5.75 2.77 0.11
N ARG A 70 5.84 3.77 -0.75
CA ARG A 70 6.71 4.94 -0.57
C ARG A 70 5.85 6.20 -0.57
N PRO A 71 6.15 7.21 0.25
CA PRO A 71 5.42 8.46 0.25
C PRO A 71 5.60 9.19 -1.08
N VAL A 72 4.49 9.59 -1.70
CA VAL A 72 4.47 10.41 -2.90
C VAL A 72 4.11 11.84 -2.52
N VAL A 73 4.98 12.78 -2.86
CA VAL A 73 4.75 14.22 -2.66
C VAL A 73 4.58 14.86 -4.03
N MET A 74 3.48 15.56 -4.23
CA MET A 74 3.16 16.23 -5.50
C MET A 74 3.20 17.75 -5.33
N PHE A 75 3.98 18.41 -6.15
CA PHE A 75 4.02 19.88 -6.31
C PHE A 75 3.37 20.24 -7.62
N THR A 76 2.48 21.25 -7.60
CA THR A 76 1.75 21.67 -8.79
C THR A 76 1.40 23.15 -8.73
N GLU A 77 1.12 23.73 -9.89
CA GLU A 77 0.53 25.08 -9.99
C GLU A 77 -1.01 25.04 -9.93
N ASP A 78 -1.59 23.84 -10.13
CA ASP A 78 -3.02 23.66 -10.24
C ASP A 78 -3.68 23.48 -8.87
N GLY A 79 -4.48 24.46 -8.48
CA GLY A 79 -5.26 24.48 -7.23
C GLY A 79 -6.65 23.85 -7.35
N ASP A 80 -6.98 23.13 -8.42
CA ASP A 80 -8.28 22.50 -8.58
C ASP A 80 -8.55 21.48 -7.46
N THR A 81 -9.62 21.73 -6.71
CA THR A 81 -10.03 20.91 -5.58
C THR A 81 -10.37 19.48 -5.97
N GLU A 82 -10.93 19.26 -7.17
CA GLU A 82 -11.23 17.89 -7.63
C GLU A 82 -9.96 17.10 -7.97
N LYS A 83 -8.96 17.74 -8.56
CA LYS A 83 -7.66 17.13 -8.81
C LYS A 83 -6.94 16.82 -7.49
N LEU A 84 -6.97 17.73 -6.53
CA LEU A 84 -6.44 17.51 -5.19
C LEU A 84 -7.11 16.29 -4.54
N ARG A 85 -8.43 16.20 -4.53
CA ARG A 85 -9.15 15.06 -3.97
C ARG A 85 -8.79 13.73 -4.66
N ARG A 86 -8.64 13.74 -5.99
CA ARG A 86 -8.21 12.57 -6.76
C ARG A 86 -6.79 12.17 -6.39
N ALA A 87 -5.86 13.12 -6.29
CA ALA A 87 -4.48 12.85 -5.89
C ALA A 87 -4.40 12.21 -4.49
N VAL A 88 -5.14 12.74 -3.52
CA VAL A 88 -5.20 12.16 -2.16
C VAL A 88 -5.77 10.74 -2.19
N ARG A 89 -6.85 10.50 -2.97
CA ARG A 89 -7.41 9.15 -3.13
C ARG A 89 -6.47 8.19 -3.86
N ALA A 90 -5.62 8.71 -4.74
CA ALA A 90 -4.58 7.93 -5.42
C ALA A 90 -3.40 7.56 -4.51
N GLY A 91 -3.35 8.08 -3.27
CA GLY A 91 -2.30 7.77 -2.31
C GLY A 91 -1.19 8.82 -2.21
N VAL A 92 -1.39 10.03 -2.76
CA VAL A 92 -0.45 11.14 -2.58
C VAL A 92 -0.41 11.55 -1.11
N ALA A 93 0.75 11.47 -0.49
CA ALA A 93 0.97 11.80 0.92
C ALA A 93 0.91 13.32 1.19
N ALA A 94 1.38 14.13 0.23
CA ALA A 94 1.26 15.58 0.28
C ALA A 94 1.02 16.16 -1.12
N TYR A 95 0.05 17.06 -1.25
CA TYR A 95 -0.27 17.80 -2.46
C TYR A 95 -0.07 19.28 -2.18
N VAL A 96 0.89 19.89 -2.84
CA VAL A 96 1.33 21.28 -2.58
C VAL A 96 1.05 22.13 -3.81
N VAL A 97 0.17 23.10 -3.65
CA VAL A 97 -0.17 24.09 -4.68
C VAL A 97 0.69 25.32 -4.50
N ALA A 98 1.25 25.82 -5.57
CA ALA A 98 2.06 27.02 -5.65
C ALA A 98 3.01 27.24 -4.46
N GLY A 99 4.30 27.33 -4.67
CA GLY A 99 5.21 27.69 -3.59
C GLY A 99 6.11 26.58 -3.09
N LEU A 100 6.75 25.89 -3.99
CA LEU A 100 7.97 25.18 -3.68
C LEU A 100 9.03 26.25 -3.33
N SER A 101 9.46 26.29 -2.07
CA SER A 101 10.60 27.09 -1.61
C SER A 101 11.56 26.17 -0.85
N ALA A 102 12.87 26.47 -0.93
CA ALA A 102 13.90 25.65 -0.29
C ALA A 102 13.61 25.41 1.21
N GLU A 103 13.17 26.46 1.91
CA GLU A 103 12.86 26.41 3.34
C GLU A 103 11.66 25.51 3.68
N ARG A 104 10.74 25.31 2.73
CA ARG A 104 9.51 24.50 2.94
C ARG A 104 9.64 23.05 2.48
N VAL A 105 10.61 22.74 1.62
CA VAL A 105 10.78 21.39 1.06
C VAL A 105 10.97 20.37 2.18
N ARG A 106 11.95 20.60 3.06
CA ARG A 106 12.27 19.67 4.14
C ARG A 106 11.09 19.40 5.09
N PRO A 107 10.42 20.42 5.66
CA PRO A 107 9.26 20.19 6.51
C PRO A 107 8.12 19.44 5.80
N ILE A 108 7.90 19.69 4.51
CA ILE A 108 6.87 19.01 3.72
C ILE A 108 7.23 17.53 3.54
N LEU A 109 8.47 17.21 3.22
CA LEU A 109 8.94 15.83 3.07
C LEU A 109 8.85 15.07 4.41
N GLU A 110 9.33 15.66 5.49
CA GLU A 110 9.26 15.07 6.84
C GLU A 110 7.80 14.78 7.25
N ALA A 111 6.89 15.74 7.02
CA ALA A 111 5.47 15.54 7.31
C ALA A 111 4.83 14.46 6.42
N ALA A 112 5.21 14.38 5.14
CA ALA A 112 4.72 13.37 4.22
C ALA A 112 5.21 11.96 4.61
N ILE A 113 6.47 11.82 5.00
CA ILE A 113 7.05 10.58 5.49
C ILE A 113 6.31 10.12 6.75
N ALA A 114 6.24 10.97 7.77
CA ALA A 114 5.57 10.64 9.03
C ALA A 114 4.10 10.25 8.84
N ARG A 115 3.38 10.97 7.98
CA ARG A 115 1.99 10.62 7.63
C ARG A 115 1.89 9.27 6.95
N HIS A 116 2.81 8.98 6.03
CA HIS A 116 2.83 7.70 5.30
C HIS A 116 3.12 6.53 6.23
N GLU A 117 4.04 6.67 7.17
CA GLU A 117 4.35 5.67 8.18
C GLU A 117 3.11 5.32 9.01
N VAL A 118 2.42 6.33 9.56
CA VAL A 118 1.17 6.13 10.32
C VAL A 118 0.09 5.44 9.49
N GLN A 119 -0.06 5.83 8.22
CA GLN A 119 -1.02 5.19 7.32
C GLN A 119 -0.69 3.72 7.05
N ASN A 120 0.58 3.39 6.89
CA ASN A 120 1.05 2.02 6.70
C ASN A 120 0.83 1.16 7.95
N GLU A 121 1.13 1.69 9.14
CA GLU A 121 0.86 1.01 10.41
C GLU A 121 -0.63 0.67 10.55
N LEU A 122 -1.50 1.64 10.35
CA LEU A 122 -2.95 1.44 10.40
C LEU A 122 -3.46 0.43 9.36
N ALA A 123 -2.89 0.46 8.15
CA ALA A 123 -3.24 -0.49 7.09
C ALA A 123 -2.81 -1.92 7.45
N GLN A 124 -1.63 -2.07 8.06
CA GLN A 124 -1.14 -3.36 8.55
C GLN A 124 -2.00 -3.90 9.69
N GLU A 125 -2.30 -3.08 10.69
CA GLU A 125 -3.19 -3.48 11.80
C GLU A 125 -4.57 -3.91 11.31
N LEU A 126 -5.15 -3.14 10.38
CA LEU A 126 -6.43 -3.49 9.76
C LEU A 126 -6.36 -4.82 9.00
N SER A 127 -5.28 -5.06 8.25
CA SER A 127 -5.06 -6.30 7.51
C SER A 127 -4.93 -7.49 8.45
N GLN A 128 -4.15 -7.36 9.52
CA GLN A 128 -3.98 -8.40 10.55
C GLN A 128 -5.31 -8.71 11.25
N THR A 129 -6.05 -7.67 11.64
CA THR A 129 -7.35 -7.82 12.30
C THR A 129 -8.36 -8.53 11.39
N LYS A 130 -8.43 -8.15 10.09
CA LYS A 130 -9.28 -8.82 9.11
C LYS A 130 -8.89 -10.29 8.91
N THR A 131 -7.60 -10.59 8.89
CA THR A 131 -7.11 -11.96 8.77
C THR A 131 -7.48 -12.77 9.99
N ALA A 132 -7.24 -12.27 11.21
CA ALA A 132 -7.60 -12.94 12.44
C ALA A 132 -9.11 -13.20 12.55
N LEU A 133 -9.95 -12.25 12.12
CA LEU A 133 -11.40 -12.42 12.10
C LEU A 133 -11.84 -13.51 11.10
N ARG A 134 -11.25 -13.54 9.91
CA ARG A 134 -11.51 -14.59 8.91
C ARG A 134 -11.07 -15.96 9.39
N ASP A 135 -9.93 -16.04 10.06
CA ASP A 135 -9.38 -17.28 10.62
C ASP A 135 -10.29 -17.81 11.71
N LYS A 136 -10.73 -16.94 12.62
CA LYS A 136 -11.70 -17.31 13.66
C LYS A 136 -13.00 -17.81 13.04
N GLY A 137 -13.56 -17.10 12.07
CA GLY A 137 -14.78 -17.50 11.37
C GLY A 137 -14.65 -18.89 10.72
N ALA A 138 -13.53 -19.15 10.01
CA ALA A 138 -13.29 -20.45 9.40
C ALA A 138 -13.19 -21.58 10.43
N ILE A 139 -12.51 -21.34 11.55
CA ILE A 139 -12.41 -22.31 12.66
C ILE A 139 -13.78 -22.60 13.26
N ASP A 140 -14.59 -21.57 13.52
CA ASP A 140 -15.91 -21.73 14.10
C ASP A 140 -16.88 -22.48 13.16
N GLU A 141 -16.85 -22.16 11.85
CA GLU A 141 -17.63 -22.90 10.84
C GLU A 141 -17.20 -24.38 10.76
N ALA A 142 -15.90 -24.66 10.77
CA ALA A 142 -15.38 -26.01 10.75
C ALA A 142 -15.73 -26.80 12.01
N LYS A 143 -15.69 -26.16 13.20
CA LYS A 143 -16.18 -26.76 14.45
C LYS A 143 -17.66 -27.13 14.33
N HIS A 144 -18.49 -26.20 13.85
CA HIS A 144 -19.93 -26.47 13.67
C HIS A 144 -20.19 -27.66 12.74
N LEU A 145 -19.39 -27.78 11.66
CA LEU A 145 -19.52 -28.91 10.75
C LEU A 145 -19.17 -30.23 11.42
N LEU A 146 -18.14 -30.28 12.28
CA LEU A 146 -17.73 -31.45 13.02
C LEU A 146 -18.74 -31.80 14.12
N ILE A 147 -19.32 -30.80 14.82
CA ILE A 147 -20.39 -30.98 15.81
C ILE A 147 -21.65 -31.60 15.15
N LYS A 148 -22.01 -31.16 13.95
CA LYS A 148 -23.10 -31.77 13.17
C LYS A 148 -22.85 -33.25 12.82
N LYS A 149 -21.59 -33.67 12.82
CA LYS A 149 -21.17 -35.07 12.64
C LYS A 149 -21.11 -35.88 13.96
N GLY A 150 -21.50 -35.30 15.06
CA GLY A 150 -21.64 -36.00 16.36
C GLY A 150 -20.49 -35.78 17.36
N LEU A 151 -19.53 -34.86 17.05
CA LEU A 151 -18.45 -34.53 18.00
C LEU A 151 -18.92 -33.46 18.99
N SER A 152 -18.36 -33.45 20.20
CA SER A 152 -18.46 -32.32 21.11
C SER A 152 -17.58 -31.14 20.60
N GLU A 153 -17.82 -29.94 21.13
CA GLU A 153 -17.03 -28.76 20.73
C GLU A 153 -15.54 -28.95 21.03
N GLU A 154 -15.19 -29.53 22.15
CA GLU A 154 -13.79 -29.80 22.53
C GLU A 154 -13.15 -30.84 21.61
N GLU A 155 -13.85 -31.88 21.24
CA GLU A 155 -13.39 -32.92 20.33
C GLU A 155 -13.19 -32.35 18.91
N ALA A 156 -14.11 -31.51 18.43
CA ALA A 156 -14.03 -30.86 17.16
C ALA A 156 -12.77 -29.96 17.08
N TYR A 157 -12.52 -29.16 18.10
CA TYR A 157 -11.31 -28.32 18.11
C TYR A 157 -10.01 -29.14 18.23
N ARG A 158 -10.03 -30.18 19.10
CA ARG A 158 -8.86 -31.09 19.22
C ARG A 158 -8.54 -31.79 17.92
N GLN A 159 -9.56 -32.20 17.17
CA GLN A 159 -9.39 -32.83 15.87
C GLN A 159 -8.77 -31.87 14.85
N LEU A 160 -9.28 -30.63 14.75
CA LEU A 160 -8.71 -29.60 13.86
C LEU A 160 -7.24 -29.33 14.20
N ARG A 161 -6.93 -29.18 15.50
CA ARG A 161 -5.55 -28.95 15.96
C ARG A 161 -4.62 -30.11 15.64
N LYS A 162 -5.07 -31.34 15.82
CA LYS A 162 -4.28 -32.54 15.49
C LYS A 162 -3.97 -32.58 13.99
N GLN A 163 -4.99 -32.39 13.15
CA GLN A 163 -4.79 -32.36 11.69
C GLN A 163 -3.86 -31.23 11.25
N ALA A 164 -3.94 -30.06 11.87
CA ALA A 164 -3.05 -28.95 11.62
C ALA A 164 -1.59 -29.30 11.94
N MET A 165 -1.36 -29.93 13.10
CA MET A 165 -0.03 -30.38 13.52
C MET A 165 0.52 -31.47 12.60
N ASP A 166 -0.29 -32.46 12.23
CA ASP A 166 0.10 -33.56 11.37
C ASP A 166 0.44 -33.08 9.94
N ALA A 167 -0.23 -32.02 9.48
CA ALA A 167 0.00 -31.40 8.15
C ALA A 167 1.03 -30.26 8.16
N GLY A 168 1.50 -29.78 9.33
CA GLY A 168 2.44 -28.68 9.44
C GLY A 168 1.86 -27.32 8.99
N ILE A 169 0.53 -27.12 9.10
CA ILE A 169 -0.18 -25.91 8.69
C ILE A 169 -0.95 -25.28 9.85
N SER A 170 -1.49 -24.08 9.66
CA SER A 170 -2.31 -23.43 10.70
C SER A 170 -3.66 -24.14 10.91
N VAL A 171 -4.24 -23.99 12.11
CA VAL A 171 -5.59 -24.49 12.40
C VAL A 171 -6.63 -23.83 11.49
N ALA A 172 -6.45 -22.57 11.14
CA ALA A 172 -7.33 -21.85 10.23
C ALA A 172 -7.27 -22.41 8.80
N ASP A 173 -6.07 -22.75 8.31
CA ASP A 173 -5.92 -23.36 6.98
C ASP A 173 -6.52 -24.77 6.95
N THR A 174 -6.32 -25.56 8.02
CA THR A 174 -6.98 -26.86 8.19
C THR A 174 -8.50 -26.73 8.15
N ALA A 175 -9.03 -25.72 8.84
CA ALA A 175 -10.46 -25.45 8.84
C ALA A 175 -10.98 -25.11 7.42
N ARG A 176 -10.25 -24.27 6.66
CA ARG A 176 -10.60 -23.94 5.27
C ARG A 176 -10.57 -25.16 4.35
N ILE A 177 -9.56 -26.01 4.49
CA ILE A 177 -9.47 -27.28 3.73
C ILE A 177 -10.68 -28.18 4.03
N LEU A 178 -11.03 -28.33 5.31
CA LEU A 178 -12.18 -29.13 5.72
C LEU A 178 -13.50 -28.60 5.13
N LEU A 179 -13.71 -27.27 5.18
CA LEU A 179 -14.91 -26.62 4.65
C LEU A 179 -15.01 -26.78 3.13
N ASN A 180 -13.89 -26.66 2.42
CA ASN A 180 -13.84 -26.84 0.97
C ASN A 180 -14.05 -28.31 0.55
N SER A 181 -13.57 -29.25 1.32
CA SER A 181 -13.78 -30.68 1.08
C SER A 181 -15.24 -31.09 1.25
N GLY A 182 -15.98 -30.42 2.16
CA GLY A 182 -17.41 -30.64 2.35
C GLY A 182 -18.31 -30.01 1.27
N LYS A 183 -17.77 -29.11 0.45
CA LYS A 183 -18.48 -28.40 -0.64
C LYS A 183 -18.32 -29.05 -2.02
N ARG A 184 -17.54 -30.12 -2.18
CA ARG A 184 -17.47 -30.82 -3.48
C ARG A 184 -18.81 -31.48 -3.76
N PRO A 185 -19.54 -31.08 -4.82
CA PRO A 185 -20.64 -31.89 -5.34
C PRO A 185 -20.04 -33.23 -5.77
N GLY A 186 -20.70 -34.31 -5.38
CA GLY A 186 -20.35 -35.64 -5.84
C GLY A 186 -20.30 -35.69 -7.38
N PRO A 187 -19.59 -36.69 -7.97
CA PRO A 187 -19.53 -36.83 -9.41
C PRO A 187 -20.93 -37.03 -9.97
N ILE A 188 -21.24 -36.28 -11.03
CA ILE A 188 -22.44 -36.47 -11.87
C ILE A 188 -22.26 -37.78 -12.62
#